data_9c5da2ae5298cc2be2610efab917d606
#
_entry.id   9c5da2ae5298cc2be2610efab917d606
#
_cell.length_a   1.000
_cell.length_b   1.000
_cell.length_c   1.000
_cell.angle_alpha   90.00
_cell.angle_beta   90.00
_cell.angle_gamma   90.00
#
_symmetry.space_group_name_H-M   'P 1'
#
loop_
_entity.id
_entity.type
_entity.pdbx_description
1 polymer ?
#
loop_
_entity_poly.entity_id
_entity_poly.type
_entity_poly.pdbx_seq_one_letter_code
_entity_poly.pdbx_strand_id
1 'polypeptide(L)'
;MAALVAVLAWAAPSEVKPWVAGTGAVLLAVFLVVSLYRHRQIRRLAEEIDEVLHSGRTVDFSNCREGDVAVLTNELSKMVSRLSRTRDQLARERNALADSLADVSHQIRTPLTAITLMLPVVERADDARERKRAVRELESMIERVSWLVTTLLKIAKVDAGAMHVERREVAAADVARRAVAPLATAMDLRDVNLVLELDEAATFQGDAPWTAEAVENIAKNCMEHTPVGGTVTVAVREDALATTIAVSDTGPGIAPVDLPHIFERFYRGRAEVPAASAGERRGEGADAEDVRQPAGFGIGLSLAQALVSAQGGTLRAANNPEGGARFEIAFPKLVV
;
A
#
# COMPACT_ATOMS: atom_id res chain seq x y z
N MET A 1 8.00 -48.63 -37.66
CA MET A 1 6.75 -49.42 -37.85
C MET A 1 6.61 -49.94 -39.29
N ALA A 2 6.55 -49.09 -40.34
CA ALA A 2 6.38 -49.53 -41.71
C ALA A 2 7.45 -50.52 -42.20
N ALA A 3 8.74 -50.23 -41.91
CA ALA A 3 9.88 -51.12 -42.25
C ALA A 3 9.77 -52.46 -41.52
N LEU A 4 9.35 -52.49 -40.27
CA LEU A 4 9.24 -53.71 -39.47
C LEU A 4 8.07 -54.59 -39.98
N VAL A 5 6.95 -54.00 -40.37
CA VAL A 5 5.80 -54.71 -40.99
C VAL A 5 6.21 -55.28 -42.35
N ALA A 6 6.97 -54.55 -43.16
CA ALA A 6 7.46 -55.03 -44.47
C ALA A 6 8.43 -56.21 -44.31
N VAL A 7 9.34 -56.19 -43.35
CA VAL A 7 10.27 -57.29 -43.06
C VAL A 7 9.53 -58.52 -42.56
N LEU A 8 8.55 -58.37 -41.67
CA LEU A 8 7.74 -59.50 -41.18
C LEU A 8 6.86 -60.10 -42.25
N ALA A 9 6.29 -59.29 -43.14
CA ALA A 9 5.49 -59.77 -44.29
C ALA A 9 6.37 -60.49 -45.33
N TRP A 10 7.62 -60.07 -45.51
CA TRP A 10 8.57 -60.74 -46.41
C TRP A 10 9.03 -62.10 -45.89
N ALA A 11 9.29 -62.21 -44.58
CA ALA A 11 9.77 -63.40 -43.90
C ALA A 11 8.68 -64.49 -43.66
N ALA A 12 7.39 -64.14 -43.79
CA ALA A 12 6.28 -65.03 -43.50
C ALA A 12 6.09 -66.12 -44.57
N PRO A 13 5.62 -67.35 -44.22
CA PRO A 13 5.25 -68.38 -45.19
C PRO A 13 4.12 -67.89 -46.15
N SER A 14 4.11 -68.41 -47.37
CA SER A 14 3.23 -67.95 -48.45
C SER A 14 1.73 -67.92 -48.08
N GLU A 15 1.27 -68.86 -47.27
CA GLU A 15 -0.13 -68.96 -46.82
C GLU A 15 -0.56 -67.89 -45.80
N VAL A 16 0.43 -67.36 -45.03
CA VAL A 16 0.16 -66.40 -43.96
C VAL A 16 0.48 -64.95 -44.37
N LYS A 17 1.24 -64.75 -45.46
CA LYS A 17 1.61 -63.44 -45.98
C LYS A 17 0.46 -62.42 -46.08
N PRO A 18 -0.72 -62.77 -46.67
CA PRO A 18 -1.80 -61.79 -46.81
C PRO A 18 -2.37 -61.34 -45.46
N TRP A 19 -2.41 -62.23 -44.47
CA TRP A 19 -2.89 -61.89 -43.11
C TRP A 19 -1.93 -60.99 -42.34
N VAL A 20 -0.63 -61.25 -42.45
CA VAL A 20 0.42 -60.40 -41.83
C VAL A 20 0.45 -59.03 -42.49
N ALA A 21 0.35 -58.95 -43.80
CA ALA A 21 0.25 -57.66 -44.53
C ALA A 21 -1.04 -56.89 -44.17
N GLY A 22 -2.17 -57.56 -44.08
CA GLY A 22 -3.44 -56.92 -43.69
C GLY A 22 -3.45 -56.38 -42.26
N THR A 23 -3.00 -57.18 -41.30
CA THR A 23 -2.90 -56.73 -39.91
C THR A 23 -1.86 -55.60 -39.73
N GLY A 24 -0.73 -55.68 -40.45
CA GLY A 24 0.27 -54.62 -40.47
C GLY A 24 -0.24 -53.33 -41.09
N ALA A 25 -1.05 -53.40 -42.17
CA ALA A 25 -1.67 -52.23 -42.77
C ALA A 25 -2.67 -51.55 -41.83
N VAL A 26 -3.48 -52.35 -41.13
CA VAL A 26 -4.45 -51.82 -40.11
C VAL A 26 -3.69 -51.14 -38.97
N LEU A 27 -2.65 -51.77 -38.44
CA LEU A 27 -1.84 -51.16 -37.35
C LEU A 27 -1.15 -49.86 -37.79
N LEU A 28 -0.64 -49.83 -39.05
CA LEU A 28 -0.07 -48.61 -39.64
C LEU A 28 -1.10 -47.52 -39.80
N ALA A 29 -2.31 -47.84 -40.26
CA ALA A 29 -3.42 -46.89 -40.42
C ALA A 29 -3.82 -46.32 -39.04
N VAL A 30 -4.03 -47.17 -38.03
CA VAL A 30 -4.35 -46.74 -36.66
C VAL A 30 -3.23 -45.84 -36.10
N PHE A 31 -1.94 -46.26 -36.27
CA PHE A 31 -0.83 -45.43 -35.80
C PHE A 31 -0.78 -44.07 -36.48
N LEU A 32 -1.06 -44.01 -37.79
CA LEU A 32 -1.07 -42.76 -38.55
C LEU A 32 -2.22 -41.85 -38.11
N VAL A 33 -3.42 -42.40 -37.90
CA VAL A 33 -4.56 -41.66 -37.40
C VAL A 33 -4.28 -41.07 -36.00
N VAL A 34 -3.76 -41.88 -35.08
CA VAL A 34 -3.40 -41.44 -33.72
C VAL A 34 -2.31 -40.39 -33.76
N SER A 35 -1.28 -40.58 -34.63
CA SER A 35 -0.18 -39.59 -34.76
C SER A 35 -0.66 -38.27 -35.34
N LEU A 36 -1.53 -38.27 -36.33
CA LEU A 36 -2.12 -37.07 -36.90
C LEU A 36 -3.03 -36.34 -35.90
N TYR A 37 -3.79 -37.10 -35.11
CA TYR A 37 -4.65 -36.56 -34.07
C TYR A 37 -3.80 -35.85 -32.98
N ARG A 38 -2.73 -36.51 -32.47
CA ARG A 38 -1.78 -35.90 -31.52
C ARG A 38 -1.13 -34.64 -32.09
N HIS A 39 -0.67 -34.67 -33.34
CA HIS A 39 -0.03 -33.53 -33.97
C HIS A 39 -0.98 -32.32 -34.08
N ARG A 40 -2.26 -32.58 -34.42
CA ARG A 40 -3.29 -31.51 -34.45
C ARG A 40 -3.57 -30.93 -33.05
N GLN A 41 -3.61 -31.76 -32.02
CA GLN A 41 -3.81 -31.30 -30.64
C GLN A 41 -2.64 -30.42 -30.18
N ILE A 42 -1.40 -30.82 -30.46
CA ILE A 42 -0.21 -30.02 -30.07
C ILE A 42 -0.18 -28.68 -30.82
N ARG A 43 -0.55 -28.66 -32.10
CA ARG A 43 -0.63 -27.38 -32.84
C ARG A 43 -1.70 -26.45 -32.30
N ARG A 44 -2.87 -26.94 -32.01
CA ARG A 44 -3.94 -26.13 -31.39
C ARG A 44 -3.49 -25.55 -30.06
N LEU A 45 -2.85 -26.35 -29.21
CA LEU A 45 -2.31 -25.89 -27.94
C LEU A 45 -1.29 -24.77 -28.12
N ALA A 46 -0.39 -24.90 -29.10
CA ALA A 46 0.60 -23.88 -29.41
C ALA A 46 -0.04 -22.56 -29.89
N GLU A 47 -1.08 -22.66 -30.75
CA GLU A 47 -1.83 -21.50 -31.26
C GLU A 47 -2.59 -20.80 -30.10
N GLU A 48 -3.23 -21.56 -29.21
CA GLU A 48 -3.93 -21.02 -28.03
C GLU A 48 -2.98 -20.33 -27.06
N ILE A 49 -1.78 -20.89 -26.84
CA ILE A 49 -0.73 -20.26 -26.01
C ILE A 49 -0.28 -18.93 -26.63
N ASP A 50 -0.04 -18.90 -27.94
CA ASP A 50 0.40 -17.69 -28.64
C ASP A 50 -0.67 -16.59 -28.60
N GLU A 51 -1.96 -16.95 -28.72
CA GLU A 51 -3.07 -16.01 -28.57
C GLU A 51 -3.15 -15.42 -27.16
N VAL A 52 -2.95 -16.24 -26.10
CA VAL A 52 -2.92 -15.74 -24.70
C VAL A 52 -1.78 -14.78 -24.47
N LEU A 53 -0.60 -15.09 -24.98
CA LEU A 53 0.60 -14.25 -24.81
C LEU A 53 0.44 -12.88 -25.50
N HIS A 54 -0.27 -12.83 -26.64
CA HIS A 54 -0.41 -11.60 -27.42
C HIS A 54 -1.69 -10.81 -27.10
N SER A 55 -2.81 -11.48 -26.78
CA SER A 55 -4.10 -10.83 -26.59
C SER A 55 -4.50 -10.59 -25.12
N GLY A 56 -3.83 -11.22 -24.16
CA GLY A 56 -4.16 -11.12 -22.73
C GLY A 56 -5.52 -11.74 -22.34
N ARG A 57 -6.12 -12.55 -23.24
CA ARG A 57 -7.37 -13.27 -22.95
C ARG A 57 -7.09 -14.52 -22.11
N THR A 58 -7.94 -14.78 -21.14
CA THR A 58 -7.96 -16.06 -20.42
C THR A 58 -8.57 -17.12 -21.33
N VAL A 59 -7.79 -18.11 -21.74
CA VAL A 59 -8.30 -19.26 -22.51
C VAL A 59 -8.63 -20.40 -21.54
N ASP A 60 -9.81 -20.99 -21.73
CA ASP A 60 -10.26 -22.12 -20.94
C ASP A 60 -9.76 -23.44 -21.57
N PHE A 61 -8.71 -24.00 -20.99
CA PHE A 61 -8.07 -25.25 -21.42
C PHE A 61 -8.85 -26.52 -20.99
N SER A 62 -10.12 -26.40 -20.63
CA SER A 62 -10.91 -27.50 -20.04
C SER A 62 -11.20 -28.70 -20.96
N ASN A 63 -10.86 -28.64 -22.26
CA ASN A 63 -11.24 -29.62 -23.26
C ASN A 63 -10.24 -30.77 -23.50
N CYS A 64 -9.12 -30.84 -22.81
CA CYS A 64 -8.19 -31.98 -22.95
C CYS A 64 -8.54 -33.10 -21.96
N ARG A 65 -9.22 -34.11 -22.44
CA ARG A 65 -9.55 -35.36 -21.71
C ARG A 65 -8.45 -36.40 -21.93
N GLU A 66 -7.83 -36.86 -20.83
CA GLU A 66 -7.01 -38.07 -20.65
C GLU A 66 -5.67 -38.18 -21.40
N GLY A 67 -4.60 -38.38 -20.64
CA GLY A 67 -3.25 -38.74 -21.08
C GLY A 67 -2.17 -37.69 -20.73
N ASP A 68 -0.92 -37.99 -21.10
CA ASP A 68 0.28 -37.15 -20.83
C ASP A 68 0.13 -35.71 -21.35
N VAL A 69 -0.62 -35.52 -22.45
CA VAL A 69 -0.88 -34.19 -23.03
C VAL A 69 -1.79 -33.36 -22.11
N ALA A 70 -2.75 -33.98 -21.42
CA ALA A 70 -3.63 -33.28 -20.49
C ALA A 70 -2.87 -32.75 -19.26
N VAL A 71 -1.89 -33.52 -18.76
CA VAL A 71 -1.02 -33.09 -17.65
C VAL A 71 -0.17 -31.88 -18.08
N LEU A 72 0.44 -31.95 -19.26
CA LEU A 72 1.24 -30.86 -19.80
C LEU A 72 0.40 -29.58 -20.00
N THR A 73 -0.80 -29.74 -20.57
CA THR A 73 -1.75 -28.62 -20.76
C THR A 73 -2.14 -27.97 -19.44
N ASN A 74 -2.40 -28.75 -18.39
CA ASN A 74 -2.73 -28.25 -17.07
C ASN A 74 -1.55 -27.47 -16.43
N GLU A 75 -0.32 -27.97 -16.53
CA GLU A 75 0.85 -27.26 -16.02
C GLU A 75 1.14 -25.97 -16.81
N LEU A 76 1.00 -26.00 -18.14
CA LEU A 76 1.11 -24.79 -18.97
C LEU A 76 0.02 -23.77 -18.62
N SER A 77 -1.22 -24.21 -18.42
CA SER A 77 -2.33 -23.33 -18.00
C SER A 77 -2.06 -22.65 -16.67
N LYS A 78 -1.51 -23.38 -15.69
CA LYS A 78 -1.08 -22.81 -14.41
C LYS A 78 0.04 -21.80 -14.59
N MET A 79 1.03 -22.09 -15.45
CA MET A 79 2.15 -21.16 -15.74
C MET A 79 1.65 -19.88 -16.39
N VAL A 80 0.79 -19.99 -17.42
CA VAL A 80 0.20 -18.84 -18.12
C VAL A 80 -0.65 -18.00 -17.16
N SER A 81 -1.48 -18.65 -16.31
CA SER A 81 -2.29 -17.96 -15.32
C SER A 81 -1.44 -17.22 -14.27
N ARG A 82 -0.31 -17.81 -13.84
CA ARG A 82 0.64 -17.14 -12.95
C ARG A 82 1.31 -15.95 -13.64
N LEU A 83 1.77 -16.12 -14.88
CA LEU A 83 2.39 -15.05 -15.67
C LEU A 83 1.44 -13.87 -15.88
N SER A 84 0.18 -14.15 -16.26
CA SER A 84 -0.85 -13.12 -16.41
C SER A 84 -1.08 -12.36 -15.11
N ARG A 85 -1.25 -13.06 -13.99
CA ARG A 85 -1.41 -12.42 -12.67
C ARG A 85 -0.23 -11.54 -12.29
N THR A 86 1.01 -12.04 -12.52
CA THR A 86 2.22 -11.26 -12.25
C THR A 86 2.31 -10.02 -13.13
N ARG A 87 1.99 -10.14 -14.43
CA ARG A 87 1.91 -9.00 -15.36
C ARG A 87 0.89 -7.96 -14.91
N ASP A 88 -0.31 -8.40 -14.55
CA ASP A 88 -1.38 -7.50 -14.09
C ASP A 88 -1.03 -6.84 -12.76
N GLN A 89 -0.32 -7.55 -11.88
CA GLN A 89 0.20 -6.99 -10.64
C GLN A 89 1.25 -5.93 -10.94
N LEU A 90 2.26 -6.21 -11.76
CA LEU A 90 3.28 -5.25 -12.17
C LEU A 90 2.69 -4.03 -12.86
N ALA A 91 1.67 -4.21 -13.70
CA ALA A 91 0.97 -3.09 -14.34
C ALA A 91 0.27 -2.19 -13.30
N ARG A 92 -0.40 -2.78 -12.32
CA ARG A 92 -1.02 -2.03 -11.21
C ARG A 92 0.02 -1.29 -10.37
N GLU A 93 1.12 -1.95 -10.00
CA GLU A 93 2.21 -1.34 -9.23
C GLU A 93 2.84 -0.16 -9.99
N ARG A 94 3.08 -0.34 -11.31
CA ARG A 94 3.59 0.73 -12.18
C ARG A 94 2.64 1.93 -12.26
N ASN A 95 1.34 1.69 -12.42
CA ASN A 95 0.35 2.76 -12.48
C ASN A 95 0.25 3.48 -11.13
N ALA A 96 0.19 2.75 -10.02
CA ALA A 96 0.18 3.33 -8.68
C ALA A 96 1.44 4.18 -8.41
N LEU A 97 2.60 3.75 -8.91
CA LEU A 97 3.83 4.55 -8.83
C LEU A 97 3.74 5.82 -9.67
N ALA A 98 3.20 5.76 -10.89
CA ALA A 98 3.03 6.93 -11.76
C ALA A 98 2.06 7.95 -11.14
N ASP A 99 0.94 7.48 -10.59
CA ASP A 99 -0.03 8.32 -9.89
C ASP A 99 0.60 8.99 -8.66
N SER A 100 1.35 8.21 -7.85
CA SER A 100 2.08 8.72 -6.69
C SER A 100 3.11 9.79 -7.08
N LEU A 101 3.85 9.63 -8.19
CA LEU A 101 4.80 10.63 -8.67
C LEU A 101 4.10 11.91 -9.17
N ALA A 102 2.94 11.78 -9.79
CA ALA A 102 2.13 12.93 -10.19
C ALA A 102 1.66 13.72 -8.96
N ASP A 103 1.17 13.05 -7.93
CA ASP A 103 0.73 13.66 -6.68
C ASP A 103 1.89 14.37 -5.95
N VAL A 104 3.05 13.71 -5.84
CA VAL A 104 4.29 14.33 -5.31
C VAL A 104 4.62 15.62 -6.05
N SER A 105 4.58 15.58 -7.40
CA SER A 105 4.89 16.73 -8.23
C SER A 105 3.94 17.91 -7.97
N HIS A 106 2.65 17.61 -7.80
CA HIS A 106 1.65 18.61 -7.44
C HIS A 106 1.87 19.19 -6.04
N GLN A 107 2.15 18.33 -5.06
CA GLN A 107 2.37 18.75 -3.65
C GLN A 107 3.65 19.58 -3.47
N ILE A 108 4.68 19.38 -4.30
CA ILE A 108 5.90 20.19 -4.30
C ILE A 108 5.67 21.51 -5.06
N ARG A 109 4.95 21.49 -6.18
CA ARG A 109 4.74 22.68 -7.02
C ARG A 109 4.00 23.79 -6.28
N THR A 110 2.97 23.44 -5.50
CA THR A 110 2.15 24.41 -4.76
C THR A 110 2.97 25.29 -3.81
N PRO A 111 3.75 24.74 -2.85
CA PRO A 111 4.56 25.56 -1.95
C PRO A 111 5.71 26.26 -2.69
N LEU A 112 6.30 25.67 -3.74
CA LEU A 112 7.32 26.37 -4.54
C LEU A 112 6.75 27.59 -5.26
N THR A 113 5.54 27.48 -5.80
CA THR A 113 4.86 28.63 -6.40
C THR A 113 4.57 29.71 -5.37
N ALA A 114 4.10 29.32 -4.18
CA ALA A 114 3.86 30.26 -3.09
C ALA A 114 5.15 30.95 -2.63
N ILE A 115 6.26 30.22 -2.46
CA ILE A 115 7.58 30.79 -2.17
C ILE A 115 7.98 31.82 -3.23
N THR A 116 7.82 31.47 -4.52
CA THR A 116 8.16 32.39 -5.63
C THR A 116 7.32 33.66 -5.62
N LEU A 117 6.05 33.57 -5.24
CA LEU A 117 5.14 34.72 -5.14
C LEU A 117 5.42 35.59 -3.90
N MET A 118 5.93 35.00 -2.81
CA MET A 118 6.25 35.70 -1.57
C MET A 118 7.58 36.44 -1.64
N LEU A 119 8.55 36.05 -2.48
CA LEU A 119 9.84 36.72 -2.61
C LEU A 119 9.69 38.21 -2.93
N PRO A 120 8.90 38.63 -3.96
CA PRO A 120 8.68 40.04 -4.22
C PRO A 120 7.98 40.82 -3.09
N VAL A 121 7.16 40.11 -2.28
CA VAL A 121 6.50 40.73 -1.11
C VAL A 121 7.54 41.07 -0.04
N VAL A 122 8.48 40.17 0.23
CA VAL A 122 9.60 40.44 1.15
C VAL A 122 10.48 41.60 0.66
N GLU A 123 10.77 41.64 -0.65
CA GLU A 123 11.59 42.69 -1.24
C GLU A 123 10.93 44.09 -1.18
N ARG A 124 9.60 44.14 -1.35
CA ARG A 124 8.82 45.41 -1.41
C ARG A 124 8.26 45.86 -0.09
N ALA A 125 8.39 45.04 1.00
CA ALA A 125 7.88 45.38 2.32
C ALA A 125 8.65 46.56 2.91
N ASP A 126 7.99 47.69 3.04
CA ASP A 126 8.54 48.93 3.60
C ASP A 126 8.62 48.86 5.13
N ASP A 127 7.68 48.16 5.79
CA ASP A 127 7.65 47.95 7.24
C ASP A 127 8.49 46.72 7.65
N ALA A 128 9.34 46.92 8.69
CA ALA A 128 10.13 45.84 9.24
C ALA A 128 9.32 44.70 9.86
N ARG A 129 8.10 44.97 10.36
CA ARG A 129 7.20 43.96 10.92
C ARG A 129 6.60 43.11 9.80
N GLU A 130 6.15 43.73 8.73
CA GLU A 130 5.61 43.05 7.57
C GLU A 130 6.67 42.17 6.92
N ARG A 131 7.87 42.69 6.70
CA ARG A 131 9.00 41.92 6.19
C ARG A 131 9.31 40.70 7.06
N LYS A 132 9.36 40.88 8.39
CA LYS A 132 9.61 39.78 9.33
C LYS A 132 8.49 38.69 9.30
N ARG A 133 7.22 39.11 9.06
CA ARG A 133 6.09 38.19 8.90
C ARG A 133 6.24 37.36 7.62
N ALA A 134 6.50 38.01 6.49
CA ALA A 134 6.68 37.38 5.20
C ALA A 134 7.89 36.42 5.19
N VAL A 135 9.01 36.77 5.84
CA VAL A 135 10.18 35.88 5.98
C VAL A 135 9.80 34.63 6.78
N ARG A 136 9.10 34.77 7.90
CA ARG A 136 8.68 33.57 8.70
C ARG A 136 7.73 32.66 7.92
N GLU A 137 6.88 33.24 7.07
CA GLU A 137 5.99 32.45 6.22
C GLU A 137 6.78 31.68 5.16
N LEU A 138 7.79 32.30 4.55
CA LEU A 138 8.72 31.64 3.64
C LEU A 138 9.50 30.51 4.33
N GLU A 139 10.06 30.77 5.52
CA GLU A 139 10.76 29.75 6.30
C GLU A 139 9.86 28.54 6.57
N SER A 140 8.62 28.76 7.01
CA SER A 140 7.63 27.70 7.22
C SER A 140 7.34 26.89 5.95
N MET A 141 7.22 27.55 4.79
CA MET A 141 7.01 26.85 3.52
C MET A 141 8.23 25.99 3.13
N ILE A 142 9.45 26.49 3.33
CA ILE A 142 10.69 25.75 3.06
C ILE A 142 10.79 24.53 3.97
N GLU A 143 10.51 24.68 5.27
CA GLU A 143 10.50 23.56 6.23
C GLU A 143 9.48 22.48 5.82
N ARG A 144 8.30 22.88 5.36
CA ARG A 144 7.27 21.97 4.88
C ARG A 144 7.72 21.18 3.65
N VAL A 145 8.39 21.83 2.68
CA VAL A 145 8.93 21.15 1.50
C VAL A 145 10.04 20.17 1.90
N SER A 146 10.94 20.60 2.79
CA SER A 146 12.03 19.76 3.30
C SER A 146 11.51 18.54 4.03
N TRP A 147 10.47 18.71 4.86
CA TRP A 147 9.80 17.60 5.54
C TRP A 147 9.15 16.63 4.53
N LEU A 148 8.45 17.16 3.51
CA LEU A 148 7.83 16.36 2.46
C LEU A 148 8.86 15.49 1.73
N VAL A 149 9.96 16.08 1.27
CA VAL A 149 11.03 15.36 0.57
C VAL A 149 11.65 14.28 1.46
N THR A 150 11.95 14.61 2.72
CA THR A 150 12.53 13.67 3.68
C THR A 150 11.59 12.48 3.94
N THR A 151 10.30 12.76 4.10
CA THR A 151 9.26 11.75 4.32
C THR A 151 9.12 10.81 3.12
N LEU A 152 9.11 11.38 1.90
CA LEU A 152 9.05 10.59 0.67
C LEU A 152 10.28 9.69 0.50
N LEU A 153 11.48 10.18 0.83
CA LEU A 153 12.70 9.36 0.81
C LEU A 153 12.65 8.22 1.82
N LYS A 154 12.06 8.44 3.02
CA LYS A 154 11.86 7.37 4.01
C LYS A 154 10.90 6.30 3.47
N ILE A 155 9.76 6.71 2.92
CA ILE A 155 8.78 5.79 2.33
C ILE A 155 9.43 4.98 1.19
N ALA A 156 10.16 5.64 0.29
CA ALA A 156 10.83 4.97 -0.81
C ALA A 156 11.87 3.93 -0.34
N LYS A 157 12.59 4.20 0.76
CA LYS A 157 13.50 3.22 1.39
C LYS A 157 12.76 2.02 1.97
N VAL A 158 11.59 2.24 2.61
CA VAL A 158 10.75 1.16 3.12
C VAL A 158 10.23 0.29 1.99
N ASP A 159 9.68 0.89 0.92
CA ASP A 159 9.16 0.19 -0.25
C ASP A 159 10.21 -0.65 -0.96
N ALA A 160 11.42 -0.12 -1.07
CA ALA A 160 12.55 -0.84 -1.66
C ALA A 160 13.13 -1.95 -0.76
N GLY A 161 12.59 -2.15 0.45
CA GLY A 161 13.17 -3.05 1.45
C GLY A 161 14.60 -2.66 1.89
N ALA A 162 15.01 -1.41 1.60
CA ALA A 162 16.33 -0.87 1.92
C ALA A 162 16.40 -0.24 3.31
N MET A 163 15.30 -0.27 4.05
CA MET A 163 15.27 0.20 5.43
C MET A 163 15.94 -0.81 6.34
N HIS A 164 16.98 -0.38 7.04
CA HIS A 164 17.61 -1.20 8.06
C HIS A 164 16.81 -1.06 9.36
N VAL A 165 16.20 -2.15 9.80
CA VAL A 165 15.44 -2.25 11.05
C VAL A 165 16.29 -3.02 12.06
N GLU A 166 16.69 -2.36 13.13
CA GLU A 166 17.35 -3.03 14.25
C GLU A 166 16.31 -3.65 15.18
N ARG A 167 16.11 -4.96 15.04
CA ARG A 167 15.19 -5.69 15.94
C ARG A 167 15.86 -5.90 17.29
N ARG A 168 15.43 -5.13 18.26
CA ARG A 168 15.85 -5.22 19.68
C ARG A 168 14.59 -5.29 20.56
N GLU A 169 14.78 -5.72 21.79
CA GLU A 169 13.75 -5.56 22.81
C GLU A 169 13.66 -4.07 23.20
N VAL A 170 12.49 -3.50 23.06
CA VAL A 170 12.22 -2.07 23.24
C VAL A 170 11.13 -1.87 24.27
N ALA A 171 11.34 -1.00 25.25
CA ALA A 171 10.31 -0.56 26.18
C ALA A 171 9.29 0.34 25.46
N ALA A 172 8.04 -0.11 25.37
CA ALA A 172 6.99 0.57 24.65
C ALA A 172 6.60 1.91 25.29
N ALA A 173 6.66 2.00 26.61
CA ALA A 173 6.41 3.23 27.36
C ALA A 173 7.41 4.34 27.01
N ASP A 174 8.70 4.01 26.89
CA ASP A 174 9.73 4.97 26.52
C ASP A 174 9.57 5.49 25.11
N VAL A 175 9.18 4.61 24.18
CA VAL A 175 8.86 4.99 22.80
C VAL A 175 7.67 5.95 22.76
N ALA A 176 6.62 5.68 23.50
CA ALA A 176 5.44 6.55 23.58
C ALA A 176 5.79 7.94 24.13
N ARG A 177 6.55 8.01 25.24
CA ARG A 177 7.01 9.29 25.80
C ARG A 177 7.88 10.08 24.82
N ARG A 178 8.84 9.41 24.17
CA ARG A 178 9.73 10.02 23.18
C ARG A 178 8.97 10.56 21.97
N ALA A 179 7.95 9.85 21.52
CA ALA A 179 7.15 10.23 20.37
C ALA A 179 6.31 11.51 20.61
N VAL A 180 5.76 11.67 21.80
CA VAL A 180 4.88 12.81 22.11
C VAL A 180 5.61 14.02 22.66
N ALA A 181 6.84 13.87 23.15
CA ALA A 181 7.62 14.96 23.74
C ALA A 181 7.75 16.20 22.81
N PRO A 182 8.01 16.06 21.48
CA PRO A 182 8.07 17.20 20.58
C PRO A 182 6.72 17.90 20.39
N LEU A 183 5.61 17.19 20.63
CA LEU A 183 4.25 17.70 20.41
C LEU A 183 3.66 18.41 21.63
N ALA A 184 4.23 18.24 22.82
CA ALA A 184 3.69 18.76 24.09
C ALA A 184 3.44 20.27 24.03
N THR A 185 4.41 21.07 23.60
CA THR A 185 4.27 22.52 23.48
C THR A 185 3.20 22.91 22.44
N ALA A 186 3.12 22.16 21.34
CA ALA A 186 2.10 22.44 20.31
C ALA A 186 0.69 22.07 20.78
N MET A 187 0.54 21.03 21.59
CA MET A 187 -0.72 20.65 22.24
C MET A 187 -1.15 21.71 23.26
N ASP A 188 -0.24 22.17 24.11
CA ASP A 188 -0.51 23.24 25.09
C ASP A 188 -0.97 24.54 24.41
N LEU A 189 -0.31 24.94 23.33
CA LEU A 189 -0.68 26.14 22.56
C LEU A 189 -2.05 26.04 21.89
N ARG A 190 -2.53 24.81 21.63
CA ARG A 190 -3.83 24.54 21.05
C ARG A 190 -4.92 24.21 22.07
N ASP A 191 -4.57 24.27 23.36
CA ASP A 191 -5.44 23.85 24.46
C ASP A 191 -5.96 22.40 24.27
N VAL A 192 -5.04 21.49 23.88
CA VAL A 192 -5.30 20.06 23.74
C VAL A 192 -4.59 19.30 24.86
N ASN A 193 -5.35 18.55 25.66
CA ASN A 193 -4.81 17.78 26.76
C ASN A 193 -4.11 16.51 26.27
N LEU A 194 -2.90 16.22 26.80
CA LEU A 194 -2.20 14.97 26.56
C LEU A 194 -2.30 14.05 27.78
N VAL A 195 -2.84 12.85 27.60
CA VAL A 195 -2.93 11.80 28.62
C VAL A 195 -2.08 10.62 28.24
N LEU A 196 -1.25 10.13 29.18
CA LEU A 196 -0.39 8.96 28.99
C LEU A 196 -0.84 7.85 29.95
N GLU A 197 -1.28 6.72 29.39
CA GLU A 197 -1.65 5.49 30.10
C GLU A 197 -0.63 4.39 29.75
N LEU A 198 0.50 4.36 30.44
CA LEU A 198 1.65 3.55 30.06
C LEU A 198 1.84 2.35 30.96
N ASP A 199 1.83 1.15 30.40
CA ASP A 199 2.36 -0.03 31.06
C ASP A 199 3.89 -0.01 30.95
N GLU A 200 4.55 0.25 32.08
CA GLU A 200 6.02 0.39 32.16
C GLU A 200 6.76 -0.93 31.89
N ALA A 201 6.10 -2.07 32.04
CA ALA A 201 6.71 -3.38 31.82
C ALA A 201 6.58 -3.83 30.36
N ALA A 202 5.73 -3.17 29.57
CA ALA A 202 5.44 -3.57 28.21
C ALA A 202 6.65 -3.44 27.28
N THR A 203 7.02 -4.53 26.62
CA THR A 203 8.13 -4.58 25.65
C THR A 203 7.68 -5.17 24.32
N PHE A 204 8.40 -4.84 23.25
CA PHE A 204 8.20 -5.44 21.92
C PHE A 204 9.53 -5.62 21.18
N GLN A 205 9.55 -6.48 20.17
CA GLN A 205 10.70 -6.65 19.29
C GLN A 205 10.59 -5.69 18.10
N GLY A 206 11.47 -4.67 18.06
CA GLY A 206 11.40 -3.64 17.01
C GLY A 206 12.53 -2.63 17.10
N ASP A 207 12.33 -1.52 16.44
CA ASP A 207 13.26 -0.39 16.33
C ASP A 207 12.63 0.85 16.99
N ALA A 208 13.20 1.28 18.11
CA ALA A 208 12.65 2.36 18.92
C ALA A 208 12.54 3.70 18.16
N PRO A 209 13.57 4.18 17.42
CA PRO A 209 13.48 5.37 16.58
C PRO A 209 12.34 5.34 15.57
N TRP A 210 12.22 4.26 14.79
CA TRP A 210 11.17 4.15 13.76
C TRP A 210 9.77 4.01 14.36
N THR A 211 9.65 3.30 15.48
CA THR A 211 8.34 3.19 16.16
C THR A 211 7.95 4.55 16.79
N ALA A 212 8.90 5.26 17.38
CA ALA A 212 8.62 6.60 17.91
C ALA A 212 8.16 7.57 16.81
N GLU A 213 8.79 7.54 15.63
CA GLU A 213 8.36 8.35 14.47
C GLU A 213 6.96 7.97 13.99
N ALA A 214 6.61 6.67 13.99
CA ALA A 214 5.26 6.24 13.63
C ALA A 214 4.21 6.76 14.64
N VAL A 215 4.48 6.63 15.94
CA VAL A 215 3.59 7.13 17.00
C VAL A 215 3.49 8.66 16.97
N GLU A 216 4.58 9.38 16.71
CA GLU A 216 4.59 10.84 16.56
C GLU A 216 3.68 11.30 15.40
N ASN A 217 3.78 10.66 14.24
CA ASN A 217 2.92 10.98 13.10
C ASN A 217 1.43 10.75 13.41
N ILE A 218 1.11 9.68 14.13
CA ILE A 218 -0.27 9.41 14.55
C ILE A 218 -0.73 10.42 15.59
N ALA A 219 0.08 10.69 16.63
CA ALA A 219 -0.26 11.65 17.68
C ALA A 219 -0.43 13.07 17.14
N LYS A 220 0.42 13.46 16.17
CA LYS A 220 0.28 14.73 15.45
C LYS A 220 -1.03 14.82 14.69
N ASN A 221 -1.42 13.74 13.98
CA ASN A 221 -2.70 13.69 13.29
C ASN A 221 -3.87 13.81 14.26
N CYS A 222 -3.86 13.09 15.38
CA CYS A 222 -4.86 13.19 16.43
C CYS A 222 -4.95 14.63 16.97
N MET A 223 -3.80 15.25 17.30
CA MET A 223 -3.74 16.64 17.76
C MET A 223 -4.34 17.64 16.74
N GLU A 224 -4.06 17.45 15.45
CA GLU A 224 -4.56 18.32 14.38
C GLU A 224 -6.09 18.27 14.23
N HIS A 225 -6.70 17.13 14.57
CA HIS A 225 -8.14 16.90 14.47
C HIS A 225 -8.90 17.02 15.82
N THR A 226 -8.19 17.21 16.91
CA THR A 226 -8.80 17.41 18.24
C THR A 226 -9.24 18.86 18.38
N PRO A 227 -10.50 19.15 18.81
CA PRO A 227 -10.94 20.50 19.09
C PRO A 227 -10.25 21.08 20.34
N VAL A 228 -10.31 22.40 20.48
CA VAL A 228 -9.85 23.13 21.68
C VAL A 228 -10.54 22.55 22.93
N GLY A 229 -9.79 22.30 23.99
CA GLY A 229 -10.24 21.64 25.22
C GLY A 229 -10.36 20.11 25.12
N GLY A 230 -10.10 19.54 23.94
CA GLY A 230 -10.14 18.10 23.73
C GLY A 230 -8.91 17.38 24.28
N THR A 231 -8.87 16.06 24.12
CA THR A 231 -7.84 15.20 24.71
C THR A 231 -7.27 14.23 23.67
N VAL A 232 -5.95 14.10 23.66
CA VAL A 232 -5.23 13.02 22.97
C VAL A 232 -4.67 12.07 24.02
N THR A 233 -5.03 10.81 23.96
CA THR A 233 -4.58 9.76 24.88
C THR A 233 -3.65 8.81 24.17
N VAL A 234 -2.46 8.55 24.74
CA VAL A 234 -1.54 7.50 24.29
C VAL A 234 -1.51 6.41 25.35
N ALA A 235 -1.97 5.23 24.98
CA ALA A 235 -2.04 4.07 25.85
C ALA A 235 -1.09 2.98 25.38
N VAL A 236 -0.32 2.41 26.31
CA VAL A 236 0.53 1.23 26.07
C VAL A 236 0.00 0.08 26.93
N ARG A 237 -0.22 -1.05 26.29
CA ARG A 237 -0.70 -2.27 26.95
C ARG A 237 0.03 -3.48 26.39
N GLU A 238 0.23 -4.47 27.22
CA GLU A 238 0.80 -5.76 26.85
C GLU A 238 -0.14 -6.89 27.25
N ASP A 239 -0.37 -7.81 26.33
CA ASP A 239 -1.09 -9.05 26.62
C ASP A 239 -0.25 -10.28 26.19
N ALA A 240 -0.87 -11.47 26.24
CA ALA A 240 -0.20 -12.71 25.87
C ALA A 240 0.14 -12.82 24.38
N LEU A 241 -0.51 -12.04 23.50
CA LEU A 241 -0.41 -12.17 22.06
C LEU A 241 0.38 -11.02 21.43
N ALA A 242 0.28 -9.82 21.99
CA ALA A 242 0.87 -8.62 21.41
C ALA A 242 1.18 -7.54 22.44
N THR A 243 2.10 -6.64 22.09
CA THR A 243 2.26 -5.35 22.73
C THR A 243 1.60 -4.30 21.85
N THR A 244 0.73 -3.49 22.44
CA THR A 244 -0.13 -2.53 21.73
C THR A 244 0.19 -1.11 22.17
N ILE A 245 0.38 -0.21 21.21
CA ILE A 245 0.45 1.24 21.43
C ILE A 245 -0.77 1.85 20.74
N ALA A 246 -1.69 2.40 21.50
CA ALA A 246 -2.90 3.03 20.99
C ALA A 246 -2.84 4.54 21.18
N VAL A 247 -3.20 5.30 20.14
CA VAL A 247 -3.37 6.75 20.20
C VAL A 247 -4.81 7.06 19.87
N SER A 248 -5.50 7.77 20.75
CA SER A 248 -6.91 8.13 20.59
C SER A 248 -7.10 9.63 20.76
N ASP A 249 -8.08 10.18 20.09
CA ASP A 249 -8.50 11.58 20.25
C ASP A 249 -9.98 11.69 20.62
N THR A 250 -10.40 12.88 21.02
CA THR A 250 -11.80 13.26 21.28
C THR A 250 -12.36 14.15 20.18
N GLY A 251 -11.81 14.04 18.97
CA GLY A 251 -12.26 14.80 17.79
C GLY A 251 -13.55 14.25 17.16
N PRO A 252 -13.86 14.65 15.93
CA PRO A 252 -15.08 14.21 15.23
C PRO A 252 -15.03 12.74 14.78
N GLY A 253 -13.87 12.09 14.90
CA GLY A 253 -13.65 10.75 14.35
C GLY A 253 -13.39 10.76 12.84
N ILE A 254 -13.43 9.59 12.24
CA ILE A 254 -13.14 9.35 10.82
C ILE A 254 -14.45 8.92 10.14
N ALA A 255 -14.81 9.55 9.02
CA ALA A 255 -16.00 9.13 8.28
C ALA A 255 -15.83 7.66 7.82
N PRO A 256 -16.89 6.82 7.91
CA PRO A 256 -16.79 5.40 7.53
C PRO A 256 -16.29 5.16 6.10
N VAL A 257 -16.58 6.08 5.19
CA VAL A 257 -16.12 6.04 3.80
C VAL A 257 -14.61 6.29 3.67
N ASP A 258 -14.01 7.05 4.60
CA ASP A 258 -12.60 7.41 4.58
C ASP A 258 -11.72 6.36 5.29
N LEU A 259 -12.28 5.60 6.26
CA LEU A 259 -11.53 4.60 7.05
C LEU A 259 -10.67 3.63 6.20
N PRO A 260 -11.13 3.08 5.06
CA PRO A 260 -10.31 2.21 4.23
C PRO A 260 -9.14 2.92 3.56
N HIS A 261 -9.20 4.25 3.42
CA HIS A 261 -8.30 5.06 2.59
C HIS A 261 -7.32 5.91 3.38
N ILE A 262 -7.51 6.09 4.70
CA ILE A 262 -6.68 7.03 5.50
C ILE A 262 -5.20 6.70 5.53
N PHE A 263 -4.80 5.49 5.19
CA PHE A 263 -3.40 5.06 5.08
C PHE A 263 -2.85 5.17 3.65
N GLU A 264 -3.69 5.52 2.68
CA GLU A 264 -3.23 5.79 1.32
C GLU A 264 -2.41 7.09 1.29
N ARG A 265 -1.40 7.13 0.43
CA ARG A 265 -0.54 8.31 0.30
C ARG A 265 -1.32 9.47 -0.30
N PHE A 266 -1.11 10.67 0.26
CA PHE A 266 -1.77 11.91 -0.16
C PHE A 266 -3.29 11.89 0.04
N TYR A 267 -3.85 10.84 0.65
CA TYR A 267 -5.26 10.82 0.95
C TYR A 267 -5.60 11.84 2.02
N ARG A 268 -6.68 12.55 1.79
CA ARG A 268 -7.26 13.52 2.71
C ARG A 268 -8.77 13.27 2.73
N GLY A 269 -9.30 12.93 3.89
CA GLY A 269 -10.74 12.76 4.07
C GLY A 269 -11.49 13.99 3.54
N ARG A 270 -12.66 13.77 3.01
CA ARG A 270 -13.56 14.86 2.61
C ARG A 270 -13.95 15.59 3.88
N ALA A 271 -13.48 16.83 4.04
CA ALA A 271 -14.03 17.71 5.07
C ALA A 271 -15.54 17.81 4.78
N GLU A 272 -16.37 17.18 5.60
CA GLU A 272 -17.78 17.49 5.62
C GLU A 272 -17.88 18.96 6.05
N VAL A 273 -18.17 19.83 5.08
CA VAL A 273 -18.73 21.14 5.37
C VAL A 273 -20.07 20.84 6.05
N PRO A 274 -20.27 21.19 7.34
CA PRO A 274 -21.56 20.96 7.98
C PRO A 274 -22.62 21.65 7.15
N ALA A 275 -23.58 20.89 6.62
CA ALA A 275 -24.69 21.39 5.81
C ALA A 275 -25.68 22.28 6.62
N ALA A 276 -25.27 22.79 7.77
CA ALA A 276 -26.10 23.53 8.72
C ALA A 276 -25.84 25.05 8.78
N SER A 277 -25.29 25.69 7.73
CA SER A 277 -25.22 27.16 7.71
C SER A 277 -25.40 27.79 6.33
N ALA A 278 -26.20 27.16 5.48
CA ALA A 278 -26.66 27.80 4.24
C ALA A 278 -27.98 28.59 4.52
N GLY A 279 -28.03 29.38 5.58
CA GLY A 279 -29.14 30.26 5.90
C GLY A 279 -28.66 31.41 6.79
N GLU A 280 -28.64 32.59 6.16
CA GLU A 280 -28.63 33.88 6.84
C GLU A 280 -27.46 34.24 7.77
N ARG A 281 -26.48 34.98 7.23
CA ARG A 281 -26.07 36.28 7.74
C ARG A 281 -25.06 36.96 6.81
N ARG A 282 -25.55 37.82 5.92
CA ARG A 282 -24.77 38.98 5.48
C ARG A 282 -24.67 39.89 6.72
N GLY A 283 -23.49 40.03 7.26
CA GLY A 283 -23.13 40.95 8.31
C GLY A 283 -21.68 41.37 8.03
N GLU A 284 -21.51 42.62 7.59
CA GLU A 284 -20.24 43.29 7.46
C GLU A 284 -19.53 43.36 8.81
N GLY A 285 -18.23 43.08 8.85
CA GLY A 285 -17.32 43.49 9.91
C GLY A 285 -17.10 42.47 11.01
N ALA A 286 -16.24 41.51 10.76
CA ALA A 286 -15.40 40.90 11.77
C ALA A 286 -14.13 40.37 11.06
N ASP A 287 -12.99 40.96 11.41
CA ASP A 287 -11.68 40.43 11.13
C ASP A 287 -11.51 39.08 11.85
N ALA A 288 -12.16 38.05 11.31
CA ALA A 288 -11.83 36.68 11.64
C ALA A 288 -10.65 36.31 10.74
N GLU A 289 -9.44 36.57 11.21
CA GLU A 289 -8.26 35.80 10.81
C GLU A 289 -8.55 34.33 11.15
N ASP A 290 -9.34 33.69 10.29
CA ASP A 290 -9.45 32.24 10.20
C ASP A 290 -8.06 31.76 9.80
N VAL A 291 -7.25 31.48 10.81
CA VAL A 291 -5.95 30.81 10.68
C VAL A 291 -6.25 29.40 10.17
N ARG A 292 -6.55 29.32 8.87
CA ARG A 292 -6.57 28.06 8.13
C ARG A 292 -5.17 27.48 8.23
N GLN A 293 -5.00 26.67 9.29
CA GLN A 293 -3.76 25.93 9.43
C GLN A 293 -3.54 25.14 8.15
N PRO A 294 -2.35 25.22 7.59
CA PRO A 294 -2.04 24.52 6.37
C PRO A 294 -2.15 23.02 6.65
N ALA A 295 -3.23 22.43 6.17
CA ALA A 295 -3.51 21.02 6.30
C ALA A 295 -2.30 20.19 5.86
N GLY A 296 -2.02 19.10 6.60
CA GLY A 296 -0.93 18.18 6.30
C GLY A 296 -0.99 17.61 4.88
N PHE A 297 0.12 17.07 4.39
CA PHE A 297 0.24 16.54 3.03
C PHE A 297 -0.45 15.17 2.82
N GLY A 298 -1.11 14.60 3.84
CA GLY A 298 -1.70 13.26 3.75
C GLY A 298 -0.69 12.12 3.67
N ILE A 299 0.52 12.32 4.23
CA ILE A 299 1.61 11.33 4.16
C ILE A 299 1.94 10.75 5.54
N GLY A 300 1.59 11.43 6.63
CA GLY A 300 1.98 11.04 7.97
C GLY A 300 1.48 9.65 8.37
N LEU A 301 0.20 9.35 8.12
CA LEU A 301 -0.39 8.05 8.44
C LEU A 301 0.14 6.93 7.54
N SER A 302 0.36 7.18 6.27
CA SER A 302 0.96 6.20 5.34
C SER A 302 2.42 5.91 5.70
N LEU A 303 3.20 6.91 6.14
CA LEU A 303 4.53 6.69 6.69
C LEU A 303 4.47 5.84 7.97
N ALA A 304 3.59 6.16 8.91
CA ALA A 304 3.43 5.40 10.15
C ALA A 304 3.11 3.92 9.84
N GLN A 305 2.19 3.65 8.91
CA GLN A 305 1.87 2.29 8.49
C GLN A 305 3.07 1.58 7.86
N ALA A 306 3.81 2.25 6.98
CA ALA A 306 5.00 1.69 6.35
C ALA A 306 6.08 1.33 7.38
N LEU A 307 6.36 2.23 8.34
CA LEU A 307 7.35 2.02 9.40
C LEU A 307 6.98 0.87 10.34
N VAL A 308 5.71 0.76 10.72
CA VAL A 308 5.20 -0.33 11.57
C VAL A 308 5.25 -1.66 10.82
N SER A 309 4.78 -1.69 9.57
CA SER A 309 4.76 -2.90 8.75
C SER A 309 6.16 -3.44 8.44
N ALA A 310 7.14 -2.56 8.20
CA ALA A 310 8.54 -2.95 7.98
C ALA A 310 9.17 -3.65 9.19
N GLN A 311 8.63 -3.42 10.38
CA GLN A 311 9.05 -4.06 11.62
C GLN A 311 8.26 -5.35 11.93
N GLY A 312 7.26 -5.70 11.11
CA GLY A 312 6.38 -6.85 11.31
C GLY A 312 5.20 -6.57 12.24
N GLY A 313 4.97 -5.30 12.60
CA GLY A 313 3.78 -4.85 13.32
C GLY A 313 2.60 -4.59 12.39
N THR A 314 1.45 -4.29 12.98
CA THR A 314 0.23 -3.87 12.26
C THR A 314 -0.26 -2.55 12.79
N LEU A 315 -0.77 -1.68 11.91
CA LEU A 315 -1.45 -0.44 12.27
C LEU A 315 -2.90 -0.49 11.80
N ARG A 316 -3.83 -0.22 12.71
CA ARG A 316 -5.27 -0.18 12.44
C ARG A 316 -5.85 1.14 12.92
N ALA A 317 -6.97 1.54 12.33
CA ALA A 317 -7.74 2.69 12.77
C ALA A 317 -9.21 2.32 12.93
N ALA A 318 -9.85 2.93 13.90
CA ALA A 318 -11.27 2.80 14.17
C ALA A 318 -11.78 4.10 14.81
N ASN A 319 -13.10 4.26 14.93
CA ASN A 319 -13.69 5.29 15.77
C ASN A 319 -13.95 4.75 17.17
N ASN A 320 -13.77 5.59 18.18
CA ASN A 320 -14.17 5.27 19.54
C ASN A 320 -15.69 5.34 19.67
N PRO A 321 -16.32 4.46 20.48
CA PRO A 321 -17.76 4.50 20.74
C PRO A 321 -18.24 5.83 21.38
N GLU A 322 -17.35 6.48 22.13
CA GLU A 322 -17.61 7.75 22.83
C GLU A 322 -17.29 8.98 21.97
N GLY A 323 -16.87 8.78 20.72
CA GLY A 323 -16.41 9.80 19.78
C GLY A 323 -14.91 9.88 19.63
N GLY A 324 -14.44 10.44 18.51
CA GLY A 324 -13.03 10.54 18.16
C GLY A 324 -12.48 9.33 17.42
N ALA A 325 -11.25 9.46 16.95
CA ALA A 325 -10.53 8.40 16.28
C ALA A 325 -9.61 7.63 17.24
N ARG A 326 -9.34 6.37 16.92
CA ARG A 326 -8.38 5.51 17.61
C ARG A 326 -7.49 4.82 16.58
N PHE A 327 -6.20 4.98 16.74
CA PHE A 327 -5.17 4.29 15.98
C PHE A 327 -4.46 3.31 16.89
N GLU A 328 -4.23 2.09 16.41
CA GLU A 328 -3.65 1.01 17.21
C GLU A 328 -2.50 0.35 16.45
N ILE A 329 -1.30 0.47 17.02
CA ILE A 329 -0.11 -0.27 16.59
C ILE A 329 -0.04 -1.53 17.44
N ALA A 330 0.10 -2.71 16.81
CA ALA A 330 0.30 -3.97 17.50
C ALA A 330 1.55 -4.68 16.99
N PHE A 331 2.43 -5.05 17.90
CA PHE A 331 3.59 -5.89 17.64
C PHE A 331 3.31 -7.29 18.22
N PRO A 332 3.17 -8.33 17.36
CA PRO A 332 2.88 -9.67 17.82
C PRO A 332 4.07 -10.24 18.60
N LYS A 333 3.78 -10.93 19.69
CA LYS A 333 4.75 -11.76 20.38
C LYS A 333 4.89 -13.06 19.63
N LEU A 334 6.11 -13.42 19.26
CA LEU A 334 6.37 -14.74 18.72
C LEU A 334 6.06 -15.78 19.84
N VAL A 335 4.92 -16.44 19.73
CA VAL A 335 4.67 -17.65 20.49
C VAL A 335 5.56 -18.73 19.87
N VAL A 336 6.66 -19.05 20.54
CA VAL A 336 7.57 -20.15 20.19
C VAL A 336 6.93 -21.48 20.60
#